data_52f63a0026335b6ee361de8953419d90
#
_entry.id   52f63a0026335b6ee361de8953419d90
#
_cell.length_a   1.000
_cell.length_b   1.000
_cell.length_c   1.000
_cell.angle_alpha   90.00
_cell.angle_beta   90.00
_cell.angle_gamma   90.00
#
_symmetry.space_group_name_H-M   'P 1'
#
loop_
_entity.id
_entity.type
_entity.pdbx_description
1 polymer ?
#
loop_
_entity_poly.entity_id
_entity_poly.type
_entity_poly.pdbx_seq_one_letter_code
_entity_poly.pdbx_strand_id
1 'polypeptide(L)'
;MTASGAAQRRTVPRTVLIADDNRLIRDALCKIFEVEHDYELCAQATNGEEAVALAIEHKPDLIILDFAMPVMNGLEAARKLKQIVPKARIILFTVHAGLFNSRIKDLPVELVVEKGDPNLMQHVREMIAA
;
A
#
# COMPACT_ATOMS: atom_id res chain seq x y z
N MET A 1 -28.26 -17.59 -8.95
CA MET A 1 -27.36 -16.69 -8.44
C MET A 1 -26.47 -16.12 -9.47
N THR A 2 -26.22 -14.97 -9.35
CA THR A 2 -25.40 -14.39 -10.31
C THR A 2 -24.03 -14.74 -10.10
N ALA A 3 -23.78 -15.87 -10.53
CA ALA A 3 -22.49 -16.40 -10.35
C ALA A 3 -21.41 -15.46 -10.85
N SER A 4 -21.66 -14.72 -11.90
CA SER A 4 -20.60 -13.90 -12.45
C SER A 4 -20.19 -12.77 -11.49
N GLY A 5 -21.12 -12.09 -10.87
CA GLY A 5 -20.79 -11.06 -9.90
C GLY A 5 -20.08 -11.63 -8.69
N ALA A 6 -20.58 -12.75 -8.20
CA ALA A 6 -19.95 -13.41 -7.07
C ALA A 6 -18.57 -13.96 -7.41
N ALA A 7 -18.40 -14.49 -8.62
CA ALA A 7 -17.12 -15.04 -9.02
C ALA A 7 -16.01 -13.97 -9.16
N GLN A 8 -16.39 -12.74 -9.42
CA GLN A 8 -15.44 -11.65 -9.59
C GLN A 8 -15.12 -10.92 -8.31
N ARG A 9 -15.84 -11.19 -7.25
CA ARG A 9 -15.62 -10.58 -5.94
C ARG A 9 -14.91 -11.53 -5.03
N ARG A 10 -13.98 -10.98 -4.29
CA ARG A 10 -13.39 -11.73 -3.20
C ARG A 10 -14.41 -11.84 -2.08
N THR A 11 -14.53 -13.03 -1.49
CA THR A 11 -15.37 -13.24 -0.30
C THR A 11 -14.70 -12.66 0.93
N VAL A 12 -13.35 -12.52 0.89
CA VAL A 12 -12.57 -11.94 1.96
C VAL A 12 -11.91 -10.68 1.41
N PRO A 13 -12.04 -9.53 2.10
CA PRO A 13 -11.40 -8.29 1.65
C PRO A 13 -9.89 -8.43 1.60
N ARG A 14 -9.26 -7.69 0.71
CA ARG A 14 -7.81 -7.54 0.71
C ARG A 14 -7.41 -6.72 1.91
N THR A 15 -6.37 -7.16 2.60
CA THR A 15 -5.88 -6.45 3.78
C THR A 15 -4.84 -5.42 3.40
N VAL A 16 -4.88 -4.28 4.07
CA VAL A 16 -4.05 -3.12 3.75
C VAL A 16 -3.27 -2.65 4.97
N LEU A 17 -1.96 -2.51 4.81
CA LEU A 17 -1.08 -1.88 5.78
C LEU A 17 -0.73 -0.48 5.27
N ILE A 18 -0.85 0.52 6.12
CA ILE A 18 -0.50 1.90 5.79
C ILE A 18 0.68 2.32 6.66
N ALA A 19 1.74 2.84 6.04
CA ALA A 19 2.92 3.33 6.75
C ALA A 19 3.24 4.75 6.33
N ASP A 20 3.12 5.68 7.27
CA ASP A 20 3.43 7.09 7.07
C ASP A 20 3.65 7.69 8.45
N ASP A 21 4.68 8.50 8.63
CA ASP A 21 4.96 9.12 9.93
C ASP A 21 4.00 10.28 10.23
N ASN A 22 3.28 10.78 9.24
CA ASN A 22 2.32 11.86 9.41
C ASN A 22 0.94 11.29 9.73
N ARG A 23 0.44 11.58 10.93
CA ARG A 23 -0.84 11.09 11.39
C ARG A 23 -2.00 11.53 10.49
N LEU A 24 -1.97 12.77 10.03
CA LEU A 24 -3.07 13.29 9.20
C LEU A 24 -3.16 12.54 7.87
N ILE A 25 -2.02 12.20 7.31
CA ILE A 25 -1.97 11.40 6.08
C ILE A 25 -2.50 9.99 6.34
N ARG A 26 -2.06 9.36 7.45
CA ARG A 26 -2.56 8.03 7.80
C ARG A 26 -4.07 8.04 7.98
N ASP A 27 -4.60 9.03 8.69
CA ASP A 27 -6.04 9.16 8.92
C ASP A 27 -6.79 9.34 7.61
N ALA A 28 -6.27 10.16 6.70
CA ALA A 28 -6.88 10.37 5.40
C ALA A 28 -6.91 9.09 4.57
N LEU A 29 -5.81 8.34 4.56
CA LEU A 29 -5.74 7.07 3.85
C LEU A 29 -6.70 6.05 4.45
N CYS A 30 -6.79 5.98 5.77
CA CYS A 30 -7.73 5.10 6.46
C CYS A 30 -9.16 5.39 6.02
N LYS A 31 -9.54 6.65 5.95
CA LYS A 31 -10.89 7.03 5.52
C LYS A 31 -11.16 6.62 4.08
N ILE A 32 -10.17 6.74 3.21
CA ILE A 32 -10.31 6.32 1.82
C ILE A 32 -10.62 4.82 1.74
N PHE A 33 -9.91 4.00 2.50
CA PHE A 33 -10.10 2.56 2.46
C PHE A 33 -11.33 2.09 3.24
N GLU A 34 -11.74 2.80 4.28
CA GLU A 34 -12.91 2.44 5.08
C GLU A 34 -14.20 2.36 4.27
N VAL A 35 -14.32 3.17 3.23
CA VAL A 35 -15.53 3.15 2.38
C VAL A 35 -15.47 2.11 1.28
N GLU A 36 -14.36 1.39 1.17
CA GLU A 36 -14.16 0.38 0.14
C GLU A 36 -14.43 -1.02 0.70
N HIS A 37 -15.50 -1.67 0.24
CA HIS A 37 -15.89 -2.98 0.75
C HIS A 37 -14.90 -4.09 0.44
N ASP A 38 -14.08 -3.90 -0.59
CA ASP A 38 -13.11 -4.91 -1.02
C ASP A 38 -11.78 -4.83 -0.27
N TYR A 39 -11.65 -3.89 0.66
CA TYR A 39 -10.42 -3.66 1.40
C TYR A 39 -10.68 -3.53 2.90
N GLU A 40 -9.73 -4.00 3.69
CA GLU A 40 -9.78 -3.93 5.14
C GLU A 40 -8.43 -3.49 5.67
N LEU A 41 -8.42 -2.47 6.50
CA LEU A 41 -7.18 -2.02 7.13
C LEU A 41 -6.78 -3.01 8.21
N CYS A 42 -5.56 -3.53 8.13
CA CYS A 42 -5.08 -4.48 9.14
C CYS A 42 -4.08 -3.85 10.10
N ALA A 43 -3.36 -2.82 9.69
CA ALA A 43 -2.36 -2.19 10.56
C ALA A 43 -1.93 -0.82 10.04
N GLN A 44 -1.37 -0.02 10.93
CA GLN A 44 -0.77 1.27 10.60
C GLN A 44 0.61 1.34 11.23
N ALA A 45 1.58 1.86 10.47
CA ALA A 45 2.95 2.02 10.91
C ALA A 45 3.39 3.48 10.79
N THR A 46 4.32 3.89 11.63
CA THR A 46 4.84 5.27 11.64
C THR A 46 6.27 5.36 11.09
N ASN A 47 6.88 4.24 10.81
CA ASN A 47 8.22 4.18 10.21
C ASN A 47 8.39 2.84 9.49
N GLY A 48 9.51 2.71 8.76
CA GLY A 48 9.75 1.53 7.94
C GLY A 48 9.99 0.26 8.76
N GLU A 49 10.65 0.36 9.89
CA GLU A 49 10.90 -0.80 10.76
C GLU A 49 9.60 -1.36 11.30
N GLU A 50 8.72 -0.48 11.75
CA GLU A 50 7.39 -0.86 12.25
C GLU A 50 6.56 -1.49 11.13
N ALA A 51 6.66 -0.93 9.90
CA ALA A 51 5.96 -1.48 8.74
C ALA A 51 6.39 -2.93 8.48
N VAL A 52 7.69 -3.20 8.54
CA VAL A 52 8.21 -4.55 8.34
C VAL A 52 7.69 -5.50 9.43
N ALA A 53 7.74 -5.08 10.68
CA ALA A 53 7.26 -5.89 11.80
C ALA A 53 5.77 -6.22 11.67
N LEU A 54 4.96 -5.23 11.33
CA LEU A 54 3.52 -5.42 11.17
C LEU A 54 3.18 -6.27 9.95
N ALA A 55 3.97 -6.17 8.88
CA ALA A 55 3.77 -7.00 7.70
C ALA A 55 4.05 -8.48 7.99
N ILE A 56 5.04 -8.77 8.82
CA ILE A 56 5.32 -10.13 9.26
C ILE A 56 4.12 -10.69 10.03
N GLU A 57 3.56 -9.89 10.92
CA GLU A 57 2.43 -10.30 11.76
C GLU A 57 1.15 -10.46 10.95
N HIS A 58 0.81 -9.50 10.11
CA HIS A 58 -0.50 -9.43 9.45
C HIS A 58 -0.52 -9.99 8.04
N LYS A 59 0.63 -10.09 7.38
CA LYS A 59 0.76 -10.55 5.99
C LYS A 59 -0.25 -9.86 5.06
N PRO A 60 -0.15 -8.52 4.94
CA PRO A 60 -1.13 -7.77 4.16
C PRO A 60 -1.03 -8.07 2.67
N ASP A 61 -2.15 -7.87 1.98
CA ASP A 61 -2.19 -8.00 0.52
C ASP A 61 -1.64 -6.75 -0.16
N LEU A 62 -1.83 -5.58 0.46
CA LEU A 62 -1.44 -4.30 -0.08
C LEU A 62 -0.72 -3.48 1.01
N ILE A 63 0.38 -2.85 0.65
CA ILE A 63 1.13 -2.00 1.56
C ILE A 63 1.31 -0.63 0.91
N ILE A 64 0.88 0.42 1.61
CA ILE A 64 1.09 1.79 1.17
C ILE A 64 2.16 2.38 2.05
N LEU A 65 3.29 2.74 1.45
CA LEU A 65 4.47 3.24 2.15
C LEU A 65 4.79 4.66 1.76
N ASP A 66 4.97 5.53 2.73
CA ASP A 66 5.61 6.82 2.50
C ASP A 66 7.11 6.59 2.31
N PHE A 67 7.73 7.36 1.43
CA PHE A 67 9.18 7.29 1.25
C PHE A 67 9.91 7.86 2.46
N ALA A 68 9.55 9.07 2.87
CA ALA A 68 10.27 9.83 3.88
C ALA A 68 9.76 9.49 5.28
N MET A 69 10.31 8.46 5.88
CA MET A 69 9.98 8.06 7.24
C MET A 69 11.26 7.96 8.08
N PRO A 70 11.17 8.20 9.41
CA PRO A 70 12.32 8.02 10.28
C PRO A 70 12.67 6.54 10.45
N VAL A 71 13.85 6.27 10.98
CA VAL A 71 14.40 4.95 11.29
C VAL A 71 14.72 4.15 10.04
N MET A 72 13.76 3.95 9.16
CA MET A 72 13.93 3.23 7.92
C MET A 72 12.98 3.85 6.89
N ASN A 73 13.50 4.32 5.77
CA ASN A 73 12.65 4.94 4.74
C ASN A 73 11.84 3.90 3.97
N GLY A 74 10.90 4.40 3.15
CA GLY A 74 9.99 3.53 2.43
C GLY A 74 10.65 2.57 1.43
N LEU A 75 11.75 2.97 0.78
CA LEU A 75 12.44 2.09 -0.15
C LEU A 75 13.20 0.98 0.56
N GLU A 76 13.85 1.31 1.67
CA GLU A 76 14.52 0.31 2.49
C GLU A 76 13.51 -0.71 3.02
N ALA A 77 12.38 -0.22 3.50
CA ALA A 77 11.29 -1.08 3.96
C ALA A 77 10.77 -1.96 2.83
N ALA A 78 10.56 -1.38 1.65
CA ALA A 78 10.05 -2.12 0.50
C ALA A 78 10.98 -3.26 0.08
N ARG A 79 12.28 -3.03 0.09
CA ARG A 79 13.25 -4.10 -0.22
C ARG A 79 13.12 -5.26 0.74
N LYS A 80 12.99 -4.97 2.04
CA LYS A 80 12.81 -6.02 3.04
C LYS A 80 11.47 -6.72 2.89
N LEU A 81 10.42 -5.95 2.62
CA LEU A 81 9.07 -6.49 2.46
C LEU A 81 8.96 -7.42 1.27
N LYS A 82 9.66 -7.13 0.18
CA LYS A 82 9.68 -8.03 -0.98
C LYS A 82 10.29 -9.38 -0.68
N GLN A 83 11.20 -9.45 0.29
CA GLN A 83 11.79 -10.72 0.72
C GLN A 83 10.90 -11.46 1.69
N ILE A 84 10.20 -10.73 2.57
CA ILE A 84 9.43 -11.31 3.67
C ILE A 84 8.01 -11.67 3.24
N VAL A 85 7.37 -10.77 2.49
CA VAL A 85 5.99 -10.94 2.02
C VAL A 85 5.94 -10.70 0.50
N PRO A 86 6.55 -11.58 -0.29
CA PRO A 86 6.73 -11.33 -1.72
C PRO A 86 5.42 -11.21 -2.51
N LYS A 87 4.33 -11.71 -1.97
CA LYS A 87 3.02 -11.61 -2.64
C LYS A 87 2.33 -10.27 -2.39
N ALA A 88 2.75 -9.52 -1.39
CA ALA A 88 2.16 -8.22 -1.11
C ALA A 88 2.52 -7.23 -2.22
N ARG A 89 1.54 -6.43 -2.60
CA ARG A 89 1.77 -5.34 -3.55
C ARG A 89 2.09 -4.08 -2.78
N ILE A 90 3.11 -3.37 -3.22
CA ILE A 90 3.60 -2.19 -2.53
C ILE A 90 3.42 -0.96 -3.38
N ILE A 91 2.80 0.07 -2.81
CA ILE A 91 2.66 1.39 -3.42
C ILE A 91 3.52 2.35 -2.61
N LEU A 92 4.43 3.05 -3.30
CA LEU A 92 5.15 4.15 -2.69
C LEU A 92 4.29 5.40 -2.85
N PHE A 93 3.86 5.98 -1.74
CA PHE A 93 2.96 7.14 -1.71
C PHE A 93 3.75 8.32 -1.15
N THR A 94 4.13 9.26 -2.00
CA THR A 94 5.13 10.26 -1.65
C THR A 94 4.88 11.60 -2.30
N VAL A 95 5.35 12.68 -1.67
CA VAL A 95 5.34 14.02 -2.29
C VAL A 95 6.40 14.13 -3.39
N HIS A 96 7.28 13.15 -3.49
CA HIS A 96 8.39 13.17 -4.45
C HIS A 96 8.21 12.14 -5.56
N ALA A 97 6.98 11.84 -5.95
CA ALA A 97 6.70 10.79 -6.94
C ALA A 97 7.48 10.99 -8.23
N GLY A 98 7.67 12.23 -8.66
CA GLY A 98 8.43 12.54 -9.87
C GLY A 98 9.87 12.04 -9.87
N LEU A 99 10.48 11.89 -8.70
CA LEU A 99 11.83 11.37 -8.58
C LEU A 99 11.92 9.88 -8.89
N PHE A 100 10.81 9.17 -8.79
CA PHE A 100 10.78 7.72 -8.89
C PHE A 100 10.10 7.18 -10.14
N ASN A 101 9.20 7.94 -10.74
CA ASN A 101 8.35 7.43 -11.83
C ASN A 101 9.12 6.89 -13.04
N SER A 102 10.22 7.51 -13.41
CA SER A 102 11.02 7.07 -14.56
C SER A 102 11.83 5.81 -14.27
N ARG A 103 11.93 5.44 -13.01
CA ARG A 103 12.78 4.33 -12.56
C ARG A 103 12.00 3.22 -11.86
N ILE A 104 10.68 3.22 -11.99
CA ILE A 104 9.83 2.31 -11.23
C ILE A 104 10.18 0.84 -11.45
N LYS A 105 10.65 0.49 -12.63
CA LYS A 105 11.05 -0.89 -12.95
C LYS A 105 12.21 -1.38 -12.09
N ASP A 106 13.03 -0.44 -11.59
CA ASP A 106 14.19 -0.77 -10.79
C ASP A 106 13.90 -0.71 -9.30
N LEU A 107 12.68 -0.33 -8.92
CA LEU A 107 12.29 -0.16 -7.53
C LEU A 107 11.52 -1.37 -7.01
N PRO A 108 11.65 -1.67 -5.72
CA PRO A 108 10.93 -2.79 -5.12
C PRO A 108 9.48 -2.44 -4.79
N VAL A 109 8.80 -1.76 -5.70
CA VAL A 109 7.39 -1.36 -5.55
C VAL A 109 6.66 -1.58 -6.86
N GLU A 110 5.36 -1.84 -6.78
CA GLU A 110 4.52 -2.00 -7.96
C GLU A 110 4.07 -0.68 -8.56
N LEU A 111 3.99 0.36 -7.74
CA LEU A 111 3.43 1.64 -8.17
C LEU A 111 3.97 2.77 -7.31
N VAL A 112 4.10 3.96 -7.90
CA VAL A 112 4.42 5.20 -7.19
C VAL A 112 3.29 6.17 -7.42
N VAL A 113 2.73 6.72 -6.35
CA VAL A 113 1.63 7.68 -6.42
C VAL A 113 1.99 8.94 -5.66
N GLU A 114 1.70 10.09 -6.25
CA GLU A 114 1.91 11.39 -5.62
C GLU A 114 0.93 11.58 -4.46
N LYS A 115 1.40 12.05 -3.31
CA LYS A 115 0.50 12.44 -2.22
C LYS A 115 -0.40 13.57 -2.69
N GLY A 116 -1.68 13.45 -2.38
CA GLY A 116 -2.68 14.39 -2.85
C GLY A 116 -3.33 14.03 -4.17
N ASP A 117 -2.88 12.98 -4.84
CA ASP A 117 -3.53 12.52 -6.05
C ASP A 117 -4.94 12.03 -5.70
N PRO A 118 -6.00 12.64 -6.26
CA PRO A 118 -7.37 12.24 -5.91
C PRO A 118 -7.77 10.89 -6.49
N ASN A 119 -6.93 10.32 -7.35
CA ASN A 119 -7.23 9.07 -8.04
C ASN A 119 -6.51 7.86 -7.44
N LEU A 120 -6.10 7.94 -6.20
CA LEU A 120 -5.38 6.83 -5.55
C LEU A 120 -6.12 5.50 -5.70
N MET A 121 -7.41 5.47 -5.37
CA MET A 121 -8.17 4.21 -5.45
C MET A 121 -8.31 3.69 -6.87
N GLN A 122 -8.39 4.55 -7.86
CA GLN A 122 -8.39 4.13 -9.25
C GLN A 122 -7.07 3.46 -9.60
N HIS A 123 -5.94 4.05 -9.19
CA HIS A 123 -4.62 3.46 -9.42
C HIS A 123 -4.48 2.10 -8.72
N VAL A 124 -4.99 2.00 -7.49
CA VAL A 124 -4.98 0.73 -6.75
C VAL A 124 -5.77 -0.34 -7.51
N ARG A 125 -6.98 -0.03 -7.96
CA ARG A 125 -7.83 -0.98 -8.67
C ARG A 125 -7.18 -1.43 -9.97
N GLU A 126 -6.60 -0.51 -10.73
CA GLU A 126 -5.93 -0.84 -11.98
C GLU A 126 -4.72 -1.74 -11.74
N MET A 127 -3.93 -1.46 -10.71
CA MET A 127 -2.79 -2.28 -10.35
C MET A 127 -3.21 -3.70 -9.96
N ILE A 128 -4.26 -3.81 -9.16
CA ILE A 128 -4.76 -5.10 -8.68
C ILE A 128 -5.35 -5.92 -9.84
N ALA A 129 -6.01 -5.26 -10.78
CA ALA A 129 -6.65 -5.93 -11.92
C ALA A 129 -5.66 -6.39 -12.99
N ALA A 130 -4.46 -5.81 -13.01
CA ALA A 130 -3.46 -6.11 -14.04
C ALA A 130 -2.88 -7.52 -13.93
#